data_371b80cf4dc41c0d2301271bbf6a9ab2
#
_entry.id   371b80cf4dc41c0d2301271bbf6a9ab2
#
_cell.length_a   1.000
_cell.length_b   1.000
_cell.length_c   1.000
_cell.angle_alpha   90.00
_cell.angle_beta   90.00
_cell.angle_gamma   90.00
#
_symmetry.space_group_name_H-M   'P 1'
#
loop_
_entity.id
_entity.type
_entity.pdbx_description
1 polymer ?
#
loop_
_entity_poly.entity_id
_entity_poly.type
_entity_poly.pdbx_seq_one_letter_code
_entity_poly.pdbx_strand_id
1 'polypeptide(L)'
;AMARTNVVDSATAQFFINVANNDFLNHKNETPSGYGYAVFGKVIQGQDVVDRIKSVSTGSYGPYQDVPKTPVIIKSIVPVQ
;
A
#
# COMPACT_ATOMS: atom_id res chain seq x y z
N ALA A 1 -2.01 4.31 2.71
CA ALA A 1 -3.29 3.85 3.30
C ALA A 1 -3.14 2.45 3.86
N MET A 2 -4.07 2.06 4.72
CA MET A 2 -4.04 0.73 5.35
C MET A 2 -4.65 -0.32 4.43
N ALA A 3 -3.97 -1.46 4.27
CA ALA A 3 -4.54 -2.63 3.60
C ALA A 3 -5.63 -3.27 4.47
N ARG A 4 -6.63 -3.85 3.85
CA ARG A 4 -7.73 -4.56 4.53
C ARG A 4 -8.28 -5.68 3.66
N THR A 5 -9.12 -6.52 4.27
CA THR A 5 -9.92 -7.49 3.54
C THR A 5 -11.25 -6.86 3.09
N ASN A 6 -12.18 -7.64 2.57
CA ASN A 6 -13.53 -7.17 2.24
C ASN A 6 -14.35 -6.76 3.46
N VAL A 7 -13.91 -7.11 4.67
CA VAL A 7 -14.51 -6.59 5.91
C VAL A 7 -13.99 -5.17 6.11
N VAL A 8 -14.88 -4.19 6.17
CA VAL A 8 -14.54 -2.76 6.15
C VAL A 8 -13.58 -2.39 7.30
N ASP A 9 -13.77 -2.95 8.48
CA ASP A 9 -12.97 -2.64 9.67
C ASP A 9 -11.87 -3.68 9.95
N SER A 10 -11.34 -4.33 8.91
CA SER A 10 -10.36 -5.41 9.09
C SER A 10 -8.90 -4.99 8.99
N ALA A 11 -8.60 -3.71 8.77
CA ALA A 11 -7.22 -3.23 8.70
C ALA A 11 -6.52 -3.42 10.05
N THR A 12 -5.28 -3.92 10.00
CA THR A 12 -4.47 -4.15 11.20
C THR A 12 -3.11 -3.48 11.10
N ALA A 13 -2.15 -4.09 10.40
CA ALA A 13 -0.76 -3.65 10.42
C ALA A 13 -0.15 -3.46 9.03
N GLN A 14 -0.80 -3.91 7.97
CA GLN A 14 -0.28 -3.79 6.61
C GLN A 14 -0.73 -2.48 5.97
N PHE A 15 0.17 -1.83 5.26
CA PHE A 15 -0.13 -0.59 4.55
C PHE A 15 0.40 -0.63 3.13
N PHE A 16 -0.06 0.29 2.31
CA PHE A 16 0.45 0.48 0.95
C PHE A 16 0.64 1.95 0.64
N ILE A 17 1.47 2.23 -0.37
CA ILE A 17 1.73 3.57 -0.86
C ILE A 17 1.20 3.66 -2.29
N ASN A 18 0.30 4.60 -2.54
CA ASN A 18 -0.17 4.87 -3.90
C ASN A 18 0.92 5.59 -4.69
N VAL A 19 1.25 5.05 -5.86
CA VAL A 19 2.23 5.64 -6.78
C VAL A 19 1.57 6.34 -7.96
N ALA A 20 0.25 6.40 -7.97
CA ALA A 20 -0.57 7.09 -8.97
C ALA A 20 -1.90 7.50 -8.33
N ASN A 21 -2.70 8.32 -9.04
CA ASN A 21 -4.05 8.69 -8.60
C ASN A 21 -5.00 7.51 -8.84
N ASN A 22 -5.07 6.62 -7.89
CA ASN A 22 -5.93 5.43 -7.95
C ASN A 22 -7.32 5.77 -7.44
N ASP A 23 -8.07 6.59 -8.18
CA ASP A 23 -9.37 7.11 -7.74
C ASP A 23 -10.38 6.00 -7.48
N PHE A 24 -10.23 4.85 -8.13
CA PHE A 24 -11.10 3.70 -7.92
C PHE A 24 -10.98 3.11 -6.50
N LEU A 25 -9.94 3.46 -5.76
CA LEU A 25 -9.75 3.05 -4.36
C LEU A 25 -10.42 3.98 -3.36
N ASN A 26 -10.90 5.13 -3.80
CA ASN A 26 -11.55 6.11 -2.93
C ASN A 26 -12.92 5.61 -2.47
N HIS A 27 -13.35 6.11 -1.31
CA HIS A 27 -14.69 5.83 -0.80
C HIS A 27 -15.75 6.31 -1.81
N LYS A 28 -16.64 5.42 -2.18
CA LYS A 28 -17.75 5.71 -3.11
C LYS A 28 -19.10 5.51 -2.45
N ASN A 29 -19.22 4.51 -1.60
CA ASN A 29 -20.46 4.15 -0.91
C ASN A 29 -20.13 3.24 0.27
N GLU A 30 -21.16 2.81 1.00
CA GLU A 30 -21.00 1.98 2.20
C GLU A 30 -20.99 0.47 1.92
N THR A 31 -20.70 0.07 0.68
CA THR A 31 -20.45 -1.36 0.37
C THR A 31 -18.99 -1.73 0.62
N PRO A 32 -18.66 -3.02 0.85
CA PRO A 32 -17.27 -3.44 1.04
C PRO A 32 -16.34 -3.02 -0.09
N SER A 33 -16.76 -3.12 -1.34
CA SER A 33 -15.94 -2.75 -2.50
C SER A 33 -15.84 -1.24 -2.72
N GLY A 34 -16.80 -0.45 -2.24
CA GLY A 34 -16.87 1.00 -2.45
C GLY A 34 -16.46 1.82 -1.24
N TYR A 35 -16.20 1.21 -0.09
CA TYR A 35 -15.93 1.95 1.16
C TYR A 35 -14.58 2.65 1.16
N GLY A 36 -13.59 2.14 0.43
CA GLY A 36 -12.26 2.70 0.36
C GLY A 36 -11.34 2.18 1.47
N TYR A 37 -10.34 2.98 1.80
CA TYR A 37 -9.24 2.58 2.69
C TYR A 37 -8.90 3.70 3.66
N ALA A 38 -8.44 3.35 4.86
CA ALA A 38 -8.02 4.34 5.85
C ALA A 38 -6.70 5.00 5.41
N VAL A 39 -6.75 6.30 5.16
CA VAL A 39 -5.61 7.12 4.81
C VAL A 39 -5.05 7.76 6.08
N PHE A 40 -3.76 7.57 6.35
CA PHE A 40 -3.13 8.10 7.55
C PHE A 40 -1.95 9.03 7.26
N GLY A 41 -1.57 9.19 6.00
CA GLY A 41 -0.45 10.05 5.66
C GLY A 41 -0.20 10.12 4.16
N LYS A 42 0.81 10.89 3.80
CA LYS A 42 1.28 11.02 2.42
C LYS A 42 2.80 11.06 2.40
N VAL A 43 3.39 10.70 1.27
CA VAL A 43 4.83 10.82 1.06
C VAL A 43 5.19 12.27 0.84
N ILE A 44 6.07 12.81 1.69
CA ILE A 44 6.54 14.20 1.59
C ILE A 44 7.99 14.32 1.15
N GLN A 45 8.74 13.21 1.19
CA GLN A 45 10.16 13.17 0.87
C GLN A 45 10.53 11.75 0.44
N GLY A 46 11.55 11.59 -0.42
CA GLY A 46 11.97 10.26 -0.86
C GLY A 46 11.11 9.66 -1.97
N GLN A 47 10.43 10.49 -2.76
CA GLN A 47 9.58 10.03 -3.88
C GLN A 47 10.37 9.18 -4.87
N ASP A 48 11.64 9.49 -5.10
CA ASP A 48 12.54 8.73 -5.96
C ASP A 48 12.78 7.31 -5.42
N VAL A 49 12.86 7.13 -4.12
CA VAL A 49 12.98 5.81 -3.48
C VAL A 49 11.72 4.99 -3.73
N VAL A 50 10.55 5.58 -3.56
CA VAL A 50 9.26 4.94 -3.85
C VAL A 50 9.20 4.49 -5.31
N ASP A 51 9.62 5.35 -6.22
CA ASP A 51 9.65 5.03 -7.66
C ASP A 51 10.62 3.88 -7.97
N ARG A 52 11.74 3.80 -7.28
CA ARG A 52 12.68 2.69 -7.43
C ARG A 52 12.10 1.38 -6.93
N ILE A 53 11.40 1.40 -5.80
CA ILE A 53 10.71 0.22 -5.28
C ILE A 53 9.62 -0.26 -6.25
N LYS A 54 8.85 0.67 -6.79
CA LYS A 54 7.82 0.38 -7.80
C LYS A 54 8.39 -0.35 -9.02
N SER A 55 9.63 -0.06 -9.37
CA SER A 55 10.26 -0.54 -10.60
C SER A 55 11.06 -1.84 -10.44
N VAL A 56 11.10 -2.45 -9.25
CA VAL A 56 11.84 -3.69 -9.04
C VAL A 56 11.19 -4.85 -9.80
N SER A 57 12.02 -5.83 -10.18
CA SER A 57 11.53 -7.04 -10.82
C SER A 57 10.67 -7.85 -9.87
N THR A 58 9.51 -8.28 -10.33
CA THR A 58 8.55 -9.06 -9.55
C THR A 58 8.27 -10.40 -10.19
N GLY A 59 7.69 -11.29 -9.41
CA GLY A 59 7.27 -12.61 -9.85
C GLY A 59 6.22 -13.17 -8.90
N SER A 60 5.78 -14.39 -9.19
CA SER A 60 4.82 -15.09 -8.33
C SER A 60 5.54 -15.83 -7.21
N TYR A 61 4.93 -15.85 -6.03
CA TYR A 61 5.39 -16.64 -4.89
C TYR A 61 4.18 -17.31 -4.24
N GLY A 62 4.03 -18.62 -4.46
CA GLY A 62 2.84 -19.34 -4.03
C GLY A 62 1.57 -18.74 -4.65
N PRO A 63 0.53 -18.42 -3.87
CA PRO A 63 -0.69 -17.79 -4.37
C PRO A 63 -0.54 -16.28 -4.65
N TYR A 64 0.62 -15.68 -4.37
CA TYR A 64 0.84 -14.25 -4.48
C TYR A 64 1.46 -13.88 -5.81
N GLN A 65 1.01 -12.77 -6.38
CA GLN A 65 1.55 -12.17 -7.62
C GLN A 65 2.24 -10.86 -7.28
N ASP A 66 3.09 -10.39 -8.19
CA ASP A 66 3.79 -9.12 -8.08
C ASP A 66 4.67 -9.02 -6.84
N VAL A 67 5.25 -10.16 -6.42
CA VAL A 67 6.19 -10.20 -5.29
C VAL A 67 7.58 -9.82 -5.79
N PRO A 68 8.28 -8.86 -5.15
CA PRO A 68 9.66 -8.55 -5.53
C PRO A 68 10.55 -9.78 -5.48
N LYS A 69 11.33 -10.01 -6.55
CA LYS A 69 12.24 -11.15 -6.61
C LYS A 69 13.34 -11.06 -5.56
N THR A 70 13.77 -9.85 -5.24
CA THR A 70 14.66 -9.57 -4.11
C THR A 70 13.85 -8.81 -3.07
N PRO A 71 13.75 -9.28 -1.81
CA PRO A 71 12.94 -8.63 -0.80
C PRO A 71 13.32 -7.17 -0.59
N VAL A 72 12.31 -6.30 -0.51
CA VAL A 72 12.47 -4.90 -0.09
C VAL A 72 12.14 -4.86 1.40
N ILE A 73 13.12 -4.49 2.22
CA ILE A 73 13.02 -4.59 3.67
C ILE A 73 12.90 -3.20 4.28
N ILE A 74 11.88 -3.00 5.12
CA ILE A 74 11.76 -1.82 5.97
C ILE A 74 12.65 -2.05 7.20
N LYS A 75 13.74 -1.30 7.30
CA LYS A 75 14.69 -1.46 8.41
C LYS A 75 14.20 -0.83 9.69
N SER A 76 13.50 0.29 9.59
CA SER A 76 12.96 0.99 10.75
C SER A 76 11.82 1.92 10.34
N ILE A 77 10.92 2.19 11.26
CA ILE A 77 9.90 3.22 11.14
C ILE A 77 9.89 3.97 12.47
N VAL A 78 10.13 5.26 12.42
CA VAL A 78 10.14 6.10 13.63
C VAL A 78 9.34 7.37 13.40
N PRO A 79 8.65 7.89 14.42
CA PRO A 79 7.99 9.19 14.33
C PRO A 79 9.02 10.30 14.12
N VAL A 80 8.68 11.27 13.28
CA VAL A 80 9.47 12.50 13.09
C VAL A 80 8.88 13.58 13.97
N GLN A 81 9.75 14.22 14.76
CA GLN A 81 9.35 15.30 15.65
C GLN A 81 9.77 16.68 15.11
#